data_08a819d08515740cb3df7e0a3ce99ef1
#
_entry.id   08a819d08515740cb3df7e0a3ce99ef1
#
_cell.length_a   1.000
_cell.length_b   1.000
_cell.length_c   1.000
_cell.angle_alpha   90.00
_cell.angle_beta   90.00
_cell.angle_gamma   90.00
#
_symmetry.space_group_name_H-M   'P 1'
#
loop_
_entity.id
_entity.type
_entity.pdbx_description
1 polymer ?
#
loop_
_entity_poly.entity_id
_entity_poly.type
_entity_poly.pdbx_seq_one_letter_code
_entity_poly.pdbx_strand_id
1 'polypeptide(L)'
;MKSRTSELTVGAFVVIFGIALFFLAMKVSGLSGTNLRDAYDMSAQFDNVNGLKTRAKVTMSGVTVGRVTEITLDPLSRLATVEFELDGKLTSFNAEQLKTVKANALDELRYSSDYTQASPAQQKEMEKQLLDNMTSITSIDEDAYIMVSTNGLLGEKYLKIVPGGGLNYVKRGERIANTQGTMDLEDLISKFITGGAGKSSEKSANEQTSTEPADASFVE
;
A
#
# COMPACT_ATOMS: atom_id res chain seq x y z
N MET A 1 -36.03 60.32 -5.94
CA MET A 1 -36.05 59.02 -6.66
C MET A 1 -34.69 58.28 -6.72
N LYS A 2 -33.70 58.70 -5.91
CA LYS A 2 -32.33 58.04 -5.95
C LYS A 2 -32.14 56.90 -4.95
N SER A 3 -33.04 56.63 -4.03
CA SER A 3 -32.85 55.61 -2.99
C SER A 3 -33.13 54.18 -3.47
N ARG A 4 -34.09 53.95 -4.33
CA ARG A 4 -34.50 52.62 -4.80
C ARG A 4 -33.44 51.92 -5.66
N THR A 5 -32.66 52.68 -6.44
CA THR A 5 -31.58 52.12 -7.25
C THR A 5 -30.37 51.70 -6.41
N SER A 6 -30.06 52.43 -5.35
CA SER A 6 -28.98 52.07 -4.44
C SER A 6 -29.32 50.83 -3.60
N GLU A 7 -30.57 50.71 -3.14
CA GLU A 7 -31.04 49.52 -2.42
C GLU A 7 -31.02 48.26 -3.31
N LEU A 8 -31.43 48.39 -4.58
CA LEU A 8 -31.41 47.29 -5.53
C LEU A 8 -29.97 46.84 -5.87
N THR A 9 -29.05 47.81 -5.98
CA THR A 9 -27.61 47.53 -6.25
C THR A 9 -26.97 46.82 -5.06
N VAL A 10 -27.24 47.22 -3.83
CA VAL A 10 -26.76 46.56 -2.62
C VAL A 10 -27.33 45.14 -2.50
N GLY A 11 -28.65 44.99 -2.76
CA GLY A 11 -29.29 43.68 -2.76
C GLY A 11 -28.69 42.73 -3.80
N ALA A 12 -28.45 43.19 -5.02
CA ALA A 12 -27.81 42.42 -6.07
C ALA A 12 -26.35 42.00 -5.70
N PHE A 13 -25.61 42.92 -5.07
CA PHE A 13 -24.24 42.64 -4.62
C PHE A 13 -24.20 41.54 -3.55
N VAL A 14 -25.12 41.58 -2.57
CA VAL A 14 -25.20 40.54 -1.52
C VAL A 14 -25.54 39.18 -2.11
N VAL A 15 -26.44 39.11 -3.09
CA VAL A 15 -26.79 37.86 -3.78
C VAL A 15 -25.57 37.30 -4.55
N ILE A 16 -24.89 38.14 -5.31
CA ILE A 16 -23.68 37.75 -6.05
C ILE A 16 -22.60 37.26 -5.10
N PHE A 17 -22.38 37.96 -3.98
CA PHE A 17 -21.41 37.56 -2.96
C PHE A 17 -21.78 36.23 -2.30
N GLY A 18 -23.06 36.00 -1.99
CA GLY A 18 -23.56 34.72 -1.48
C GLY A 18 -23.31 33.57 -2.44
N ILE A 19 -23.56 33.78 -3.74
CA ILE A 19 -23.27 32.78 -4.78
C ILE A 19 -21.78 32.53 -4.88
N ALA A 20 -20.94 33.56 -4.84
CA ALA A 20 -19.48 33.41 -4.87
C ALA A 20 -18.96 32.64 -3.67
N LEU A 21 -19.45 32.90 -2.46
CA LEU A 21 -19.12 32.14 -1.25
C LEU A 21 -19.57 30.67 -1.36
N PHE A 22 -20.75 30.41 -1.91
CA PHE A 22 -21.24 29.07 -2.15
C PHE A 22 -20.33 28.29 -3.09
N PHE A 23 -19.91 28.87 -4.21
CA PHE A 23 -18.94 28.25 -5.12
C PHE A 23 -17.59 28.06 -4.47
N LEU A 24 -17.13 29.02 -3.66
CA LEU A 24 -15.88 28.88 -2.91
C LEU A 24 -15.95 27.74 -1.90
N ALA A 25 -17.07 27.62 -1.17
CA ALA A 25 -17.31 26.54 -0.23
C ALA A 25 -17.31 25.17 -0.93
N MET A 26 -17.93 25.05 -2.11
CA MET A 26 -17.89 23.84 -2.91
C MET A 26 -16.46 23.49 -3.38
N LYS A 27 -15.66 24.49 -3.76
CA LYS A 27 -14.26 24.30 -4.15
C LYS A 27 -13.40 23.84 -2.98
N VAL A 28 -13.57 24.43 -1.80
CA VAL A 28 -12.81 24.12 -0.59
C VAL A 28 -13.28 22.81 0.06
N SER A 29 -14.56 22.46 -0.08
CA SER A 29 -15.14 21.23 0.49
C SER A 29 -14.54 19.93 -0.09
N GLY A 30 -13.70 20.04 -1.13
CA GLY A 30 -13.03 18.85 -1.71
C GLY A 30 -13.97 17.94 -2.50
N LEU A 31 -15.22 18.39 -2.79
CA LEU A 31 -16.10 17.71 -3.74
C LEU A 31 -15.56 17.78 -5.18
N SER A 32 -14.66 18.74 -5.46
CA SER A 32 -13.84 18.67 -6.67
C SER A 32 -12.77 17.61 -6.41
N GLY A 33 -13.12 16.36 -6.63
CA GLY A 33 -12.19 15.24 -6.55
C GLY A 33 -10.92 15.59 -7.31
N THR A 34 -9.76 15.34 -6.73
CA THR A 34 -8.53 15.30 -7.50
C THR A 34 -8.83 14.42 -8.71
N ASN A 35 -8.68 15.00 -9.90
CA ASN A 35 -8.91 14.29 -11.16
C ASN A 35 -7.85 13.19 -11.30
N LEU A 36 -8.00 12.12 -10.52
CA LEU A 36 -7.29 10.88 -10.76
C LEU A 36 -7.84 10.37 -12.09
N ARG A 37 -6.99 10.29 -13.08
CA ARG A 37 -7.41 9.91 -14.43
C ARG A 37 -7.48 8.39 -14.50
N ASP A 38 -8.65 7.88 -14.88
CA ASP A 38 -8.86 6.43 -14.96
C ASP A 38 -8.64 5.75 -13.59
N ALA A 39 -9.16 6.39 -12.52
CA ALA A 39 -9.00 5.94 -11.16
C ALA A 39 -9.64 4.57 -10.94
N TYR A 40 -9.02 3.77 -10.10
CA TYR A 40 -9.55 2.48 -9.67
C TYR A 40 -9.27 2.25 -8.19
N ASP A 41 -10.18 1.52 -7.57
CA ASP A 41 -10.10 1.24 -6.15
C ASP A 41 -9.24 -0.01 -5.90
N MET A 42 -8.51 0.00 -4.79
CA MET A 42 -7.73 -1.10 -4.27
C MET A 42 -7.94 -1.17 -2.76
N SER A 43 -7.61 -2.30 -2.16
CA SER A 43 -7.69 -2.46 -0.71
C SER A 43 -6.46 -3.17 -0.15
N ALA A 44 -6.21 -2.96 1.14
CA ALA A 44 -5.18 -3.67 1.88
C ALA A 44 -5.61 -3.81 3.35
N GLN A 45 -5.19 -4.89 4.01
CA GLN A 45 -5.48 -5.12 5.42
C GLN A 45 -4.20 -4.97 6.25
N PHE A 46 -4.32 -4.26 7.37
CA PHE A 46 -3.21 -3.96 8.27
C PHE A 46 -3.54 -4.38 9.69
N ASP A 47 -2.53 -4.78 10.42
CA ASP A 47 -2.58 -5.00 11.87
C ASP A 47 -2.68 -3.67 12.64
N ASN A 48 -2.04 -2.62 12.15
CA ASN A 48 -2.02 -1.31 12.80
C ASN A 48 -1.94 -0.18 11.76
N VAL A 49 -2.92 0.71 11.79
CA VAL A 49 -3.00 1.91 10.96
C VAL A 49 -3.02 3.20 11.79
N ASN A 50 -2.51 3.17 13.02
CA ASN A 50 -2.52 4.31 13.93
C ASN A 50 -2.01 5.59 13.25
N GLY A 51 -2.78 6.66 13.34
CA GLY A 51 -2.46 7.97 12.76
C GLY A 51 -2.69 8.10 11.24
N LEU A 52 -3.04 7.02 10.53
CA LEU A 52 -3.47 7.13 9.13
C LEU A 52 -4.87 7.72 9.06
N LYS A 53 -5.11 8.62 8.12
CA LYS A 53 -6.39 9.31 7.94
C LYS A 53 -6.96 9.06 6.55
N THR A 54 -8.26 9.20 6.40
CA THR A 54 -8.88 9.34 5.08
C THR A 54 -8.29 10.53 4.35
N ARG A 55 -8.19 10.45 3.02
CA ARG A 55 -7.48 11.40 2.14
C ARG A 55 -5.96 11.44 2.31
N ALA A 56 -5.36 10.60 3.14
CA ALA A 56 -3.91 10.44 3.17
C ALA A 56 -3.40 10.04 1.78
N LYS A 57 -2.25 10.57 1.38
CA LYS A 57 -1.66 10.26 0.07
C LYS A 57 -1.20 8.80 0.01
N VAL A 58 -1.31 8.21 -1.17
CA VAL A 58 -0.66 6.94 -1.52
C VAL A 58 0.50 7.25 -2.46
N THR A 59 1.68 6.74 -2.14
CA THR A 59 2.89 6.99 -2.94
C THR A 59 3.52 5.68 -3.40
N MET A 60 4.13 5.71 -4.58
CA MET A 60 4.97 4.63 -5.11
C MET A 60 6.27 5.25 -5.63
N SER A 61 7.41 4.74 -5.19
CA SER A 61 8.73 5.30 -5.53
C SER A 61 8.87 6.83 -5.27
N GLY A 62 8.14 7.36 -4.27
CA GLY A 62 8.15 8.79 -3.92
C GLY A 62 7.14 9.65 -4.70
N VAL A 63 6.51 9.12 -5.74
CA VAL A 63 5.46 9.82 -6.51
C VAL A 63 4.10 9.57 -5.87
N THR A 64 3.27 10.59 -5.75
CA THR A 64 1.89 10.42 -5.29
C THR A 64 1.06 9.82 -6.42
N VAL A 65 0.57 8.60 -6.20
CA VAL A 65 -0.19 7.82 -7.17
C VAL A 65 -1.66 7.66 -6.79
N GLY A 66 -2.06 8.11 -5.60
CA GLY A 66 -3.43 7.96 -5.14
C GLY A 66 -3.69 8.56 -3.76
N ARG A 67 -4.81 8.17 -3.20
CA ARG A 67 -5.25 8.60 -1.86
C ARG A 67 -6.09 7.54 -1.16
N VAL A 68 -6.08 7.54 0.15
CA VAL A 68 -6.97 6.73 1.00
C VAL A 68 -8.40 7.26 0.89
N THR A 69 -9.34 6.38 0.64
CA THR A 69 -10.78 6.68 0.56
C THR A 69 -11.48 6.35 1.87
N GLU A 70 -11.26 5.14 2.38
CA GLU A 70 -11.94 4.68 3.59
C GLU A 70 -11.01 3.83 4.48
N ILE A 71 -11.27 3.85 5.78
CA ILE A 71 -10.58 3.01 6.76
C ILE A 71 -11.66 2.38 7.64
N THR A 72 -11.75 1.05 7.61
CA THR A 72 -12.73 0.27 8.38
C THR A 72 -12.03 -0.80 9.21
N LEU A 73 -12.67 -1.29 10.24
CA LEU A 73 -12.20 -2.44 11.02
C LEU A 73 -13.05 -3.65 10.67
N ASP A 74 -12.41 -4.71 10.22
CA ASP A 74 -13.08 -5.99 10.03
C ASP A 74 -13.25 -6.69 11.39
N PRO A 75 -14.51 -6.93 11.85
CA PRO A 75 -14.75 -7.52 13.15
C PRO A 75 -14.35 -9.00 13.25
N LEU A 76 -14.22 -9.70 12.11
CA LEU A 76 -13.86 -11.11 12.08
C LEU A 76 -12.35 -11.30 12.15
N SER A 77 -11.62 -10.64 11.27
CA SER A 77 -10.15 -10.71 11.25
C SER A 77 -9.50 -9.81 12.29
N ARG A 78 -10.22 -8.80 12.80
CA ARG A 78 -9.70 -7.72 13.68
C ARG A 78 -8.59 -6.91 13.04
N LEU A 79 -8.52 -6.91 11.72
CA LEU A 79 -7.58 -6.13 10.92
C LEU A 79 -8.26 -4.84 10.43
N ALA A 80 -7.49 -3.79 10.30
CA ALA A 80 -7.94 -2.58 9.65
C ALA A 80 -7.90 -2.77 8.13
N THR A 81 -9.05 -2.63 7.47
CA THR A 81 -9.15 -2.61 6.02
C THR A 81 -9.08 -1.17 5.56
N VAL A 82 -8.09 -0.88 4.73
CA VAL A 82 -7.89 0.43 4.13
C VAL A 82 -8.22 0.34 2.65
N GLU A 83 -9.18 1.13 2.22
CA GLU A 83 -9.52 1.32 0.82
C GLU A 83 -8.82 2.58 0.31
N PHE A 84 -8.32 2.52 -0.90
CA PHE A 84 -7.60 3.62 -1.52
C PHE A 84 -7.78 3.60 -3.03
N GLU A 85 -7.81 4.78 -3.60
CA GLU A 85 -7.97 5.04 -5.03
C GLU A 85 -6.61 5.36 -5.64
N LEU A 86 -6.30 4.72 -6.77
CA LEU A 86 -5.05 4.92 -7.52
C LEU A 86 -5.32 5.55 -8.89
N ASP A 87 -4.38 6.37 -9.35
CA ASP A 87 -4.39 6.96 -10.69
C ASP A 87 -3.94 5.92 -11.73
N GLY A 88 -4.88 5.51 -12.58
CA GLY A 88 -4.62 4.49 -13.59
C GLY A 88 -3.57 4.89 -14.62
N LYS A 89 -3.33 6.18 -14.88
CA LYS A 89 -2.25 6.60 -15.77
C LYS A 89 -0.86 6.38 -15.20
N LEU A 90 -0.73 6.45 -13.88
CA LEU A 90 0.55 6.31 -13.19
C LEU A 90 0.84 4.85 -12.80
N THR A 91 -0.23 4.07 -12.63
CA THR A 91 -0.16 2.70 -12.07
C THR A 91 -0.65 1.64 -13.04
N SER A 92 -0.71 1.93 -14.34
CA SER A 92 -1.01 0.96 -15.39
C SER A 92 0.04 1.04 -16.50
N PHE A 93 0.22 -0.07 -17.17
CA PHE A 93 1.11 -0.16 -18.33
C PHE A 93 0.56 0.63 -19.51
N ASN A 94 1.43 1.31 -20.22
CA ASN A 94 1.07 1.82 -21.54
C ASN A 94 0.94 0.67 -22.57
N ALA A 95 0.39 0.95 -23.76
CA ALA A 95 0.11 -0.08 -24.76
C ALA A 95 1.36 -0.86 -25.23
N GLU A 96 2.53 -0.22 -25.25
CA GLU A 96 3.79 -0.88 -25.63
C GLU A 96 4.34 -1.75 -24.49
N GLN A 97 4.33 -1.21 -23.29
CA GLN A 97 4.73 -1.95 -22.09
C GLN A 97 3.84 -3.18 -21.89
N LEU A 98 2.53 -3.03 -22.06
CA LEU A 98 1.58 -4.13 -21.93
C LEU A 98 1.85 -5.25 -22.96
N LYS A 99 2.25 -4.90 -24.19
CA LYS A 99 2.64 -5.89 -25.18
C LYS A 99 3.89 -6.68 -24.73
N THR A 100 4.89 -5.97 -24.21
CA THR A 100 6.11 -6.61 -23.73
C THR A 100 5.82 -7.51 -22.53
N VAL A 101 5.04 -7.04 -21.57
CA VAL A 101 4.65 -7.83 -20.38
C VAL A 101 3.87 -9.09 -20.81
N LYS A 102 2.93 -8.96 -21.72
CA LYS A 102 2.17 -10.11 -22.28
C LYS A 102 3.07 -11.10 -23.03
N ALA A 103 4.03 -10.61 -23.79
CA ALA A 103 4.98 -11.48 -24.50
C ALA A 103 5.84 -12.27 -23.51
N ASN A 104 6.38 -11.61 -22.49
CA ASN A 104 7.19 -12.25 -21.47
C ASN A 104 6.39 -13.32 -20.69
N ALA A 105 5.16 -13.00 -20.30
CA ALA A 105 4.28 -13.94 -19.61
C ALA A 105 3.90 -15.15 -20.47
N LEU A 106 3.69 -14.96 -21.77
CA LEU A 106 3.46 -16.07 -22.71
C LEU A 106 4.71 -16.95 -22.87
N ASP A 107 5.88 -16.35 -22.94
CA ASP A 107 7.12 -17.10 -23.03
C ASP A 107 7.36 -17.91 -21.74
N GLU A 108 7.14 -17.34 -20.56
CA GLU A 108 7.22 -18.04 -19.30
C GLU A 108 6.22 -19.21 -19.22
N LEU A 109 4.97 -18.98 -19.63
CA LEU A 109 3.96 -20.04 -19.71
C LEU A 109 4.44 -21.21 -20.61
N ARG A 110 5.02 -20.89 -21.78
CA ARG A 110 5.49 -21.88 -22.75
C ARG A 110 6.68 -22.73 -22.24
N TYR A 111 7.48 -22.19 -21.33
CA TYR A 111 8.56 -22.92 -20.67
C TYR A 111 8.10 -23.73 -19.46
N SER A 112 6.85 -23.55 -19.01
CA SER A 112 6.32 -24.30 -17.88
C SER A 112 6.13 -25.79 -18.22
N SER A 113 6.31 -26.65 -17.22
CA SER A 113 6.10 -28.09 -17.38
C SER A 113 4.67 -28.44 -17.74
N ASP A 114 3.70 -27.69 -17.19
CA ASP A 114 2.28 -27.93 -17.40
C ASP A 114 1.88 -27.62 -18.86
N TYR A 115 2.45 -26.57 -19.46
CA TYR A 115 2.20 -26.23 -20.85
C TYR A 115 2.84 -27.25 -21.81
N THR A 116 4.07 -27.68 -21.52
CA THR A 116 4.79 -28.64 -22.39
C THR A 116 4.16 -30.04 -22.39
N GLN A 117 3.47 -30.42 -21.31
CA GLN A 117 2.77 -31.71 -21.19
C GLN A 117 1.30 -31.64 -21.66
N ALA A 118 0.77 -30.43 -21.88
CA ALA A 118 -0.61 -30.21 -22.29
C ALA A 118 -0.84 -30.53 -23.76
N SER A 119 -2.05 -30.97 -24.08
CA SER A 119 -2.48 -31.13 -25.48
C SER A 119 -2.60 -29.77 -26.20
N PRO A 120 -2.52 -29.74 -27.55
CA PRO A 120 -2.59 -28.47 -28.30
C PRO A 120 -3.88 -27.65 -28.06
N ALA A 121 -4.98 -28.30 -27.69
CA ALA A 121 -6.23 -27.63 -27.32
C ALA A 121 -6.12 -26.96 -25.94
N GLN A 122 -5.51 -27.65 -24.98
CA GLN A 122 -5.26 -27.12 -23.63
C GLN A 122 -4.23 -25.97 -23.66
N GLN A 123 -3.18 -26.08 -24.46
CA GLN A 123 -2.20 -25.01 -24.64
C GLN A 123 -2.85 -23.70 -25.10
N LYS A 124 -3.73 -23.77 -26.11
CA LYS A 124 -4.49 -22.59 -26.58
C LYS A 124 -5.41 -22.00 -25.52
N GLU A 125 -6.04 -22.87 -24.73
CA GLU A 125 -6.91 -22.41 -23.64
C GLU A 125 -6.10 -21.74 -22.53
N MET A 126 -4.92 -22.26 -22.16
CA MET A 126 -4.02 -21.67 -21.18
C MET A 126 -3.50 -20.30 -21.65
N GLU A 127 -3.09 -20.18 -22.93
CA GLU A 127 -2.67 -18.89 -23.48
C GLU A 127 -3.82 -17.86 -23.46
N LYS A 128 -5.03 -18.29 -23.83
CA LYS A 128 -6.21 -17.42 -23.81
C LYS A 128 -6.54 -16.96 -22.39
N GLN A 129 -6.59 -17.87 -21.43
CA GLN A 129 -6.85 -17.54 -20.03
C GLN A 129 -5.80 -16.58 -19.47
N LEU A 130 -4.52 -16.79 -19.79
CA LEU A 130 -3.45 -15.87 -19.40
C LEU A 130 -3.71 -14.46 -19.97
N LEU A 131 -3.99 -14.35 -21.28
CA LEU A 131 -4.24 -13.07 -21.93
C LEU A 131 -5.50 -12.36 -21.41
N ASP A 132 -6.56 -13.10 -21.14
CA ASP A 132 -7.79 -12.57 -20.54
C ASP A 132 -7.53 -12.06 -19.11
N ASN A 133 -6.75 -12.79 -18.33
CA ASN A 133 -6.33 -12.39 -17.00
C ASN A 133 -5.47 -11.12 -17.00
N MET A 134 -4.71 -10.88 -18.05
CA MET A 134 -3.85 -9.70 -18.22
C MET A 134 -4.58 -8.47 -18.79
N THR A 135 -5.90 -8.50 -18.89
CA THR A 135 -6.65 -7.36 -19.46
C THR A 135 -6.78 -6.21 -18.48
N SER A 136 -6.83 -6.48 -17.16
CA SER A 136 -7.05 -5.51 -16.10
C SER A 136 -5.89 -5.43 -15.10
N ILE A 137 -4.67 -5.81 -15.51
CA ILE A 137 -3.50 -5.73 -14.63
C ILE A 137 -3.04 -4.29 -14.42
N THR A 138 -2.48 -4.05 -13.24
CA THR A 138 -1.81 -2.80 -12.88
C THR A 138 -0.30 -2.94 -13.13
N SER A 139 0.48 -1.90 -12.87
CA SER A 139 1.95 -1.97 -12.83
C SER A 139 2.48 -2.27 -11.42
N ILE A 140 1.62 -2.78 -10.54
CA ILE A 140 1.98 -3.18 -9.18
C ILE A 140 2.19 -4.68 -9.20
N ASP A 141 3.37 -5.12 -8.77
CA ASP A 141 3.73 -6.52 -8.71
C ASP A 141 2.94 -7.24 -7.62
N GLU A 142 2.68 -8.52 -7.78
CA GLU A 142 1.97 -9.35 -6.80
C GLU A 142 2.75 -9.47 -5.48
N ASP A 143 4.08 -9.43 -5.56
CA ASP A 143 5.00 -9.42 -4.42
C ASP A 143 5.28 -8.02 -3.85
N ALA A 144 4.69 -6.96 -4.44
CA ALA A 144 4.73 -5.63 -3.86
C ALA A 144 4.12 -5.62 -2.47
N TYR A 145 4.62 -4.76 -1.61
CA TYR A 145 4.02 -4.55 -0.30
C TYR A 145 3.62 -3.09 -0.08
N ILE A 146 2.59 -2.91 0.72
CA ILE A 146 2.10 -1.59 1.10
C ILE A 146 2.32 -1.37 2.59
N MET A 147 2.84 -0.22 2.95
CA MET A 147 3.16 0.10 4.34
C MET A 147 2.62 1.47 4.75
N VAL A 148 2.29 1.61 6.03
CA VAL A 148 1.99 2.91 6.64
C VAL A 148 3.30 3.58 7.03
N SER A 149 3.59 4.71 6.40
CA SER A 149 4.82 5.49 6.60
C SER A 149 4.53 6.87 7.17
N THR A 150 5.50 7.47 7.85
CA THR A 150 5.41 8.84 8.37
C THR A 150 6.20 9.80 7.50
N ASN A 151 5.65 10.96 7.20
CA ASN A 151 6.34 11.98 6.42
C ASN A 151 7.36 12.73 7.30
N GLY A 152 8.62 12.30 7.24
CA GLY A 152 9.65 12.75 8.18
C GLY A 152 9.49 12.11 9.57
N LEU A 153 9.93 12.79 10.62
CA LEU A 153 9.89 12.26 12.00
C LEU A 153 8.54 12.47 12.70
N LEU A 154 7.88 13.58 12.43
CA LEU A 154 6.66 14.01 13.13
C LEU A 154 5.52 14.38 12.16
N GLY A 155 5.63 14.02 10.89
CA GLY A 155 4.66 14.37 9.86
C GLY A 155 3.43 13.48 9.85
N GLU A 156 2.51 13.78 8.93
CA GLU A 156 1.32 12.95 8.73
C GLU A 156 1.69 11.58 8.17
N LYS A 157 0.90 10.59 8.54
CA LYS A 157 1.02 9.22 8.02
C LYS A 157 0.41 9.11 6.64
N TYR A 158 1.00 8.29 5.80
CA TYR A 158 0.57 8.05 4.43
C TYR A 158 0.83 6.59 4.05
N LEU A 159 0.19 6.12 2.97
CA LEU A 159 0.48 4.80 2.42
C LEU A 159 1.64 4.87 1.44
N LYS A 160 2.55 3.93 1.55
CA LYS A 160 3.67 3.76 0.62
C LYS A 160 3.58 2.37 0.00
N ILE A 161 3.46 2.32 -1.32
CA ILE A 161 3.60 1.09 -2.11
C ILE A 161 5.08 0.94 -2.45
N VAL A 162 5.64 -0.20 -2.13
CA VAL A 162 7.00 -0.59 -2.49
C VAL A 162 6.88 -1.67 -3.56
N PRO A 163 7.32 -1.38 -4.79
CA PRO A 163 7.29 -2.36 -5.87
C PRO A 163 8.05 -3.62 -5.49
N GLY A 164 7.59 -4.76 -5.99
CA GLY A 164 8.29 -6.02 -5.92
C GLY A 164 9.29 -6.19 -7.07
N GLY A 165 9.59 -7.42 -7.41
CA GLY A 165 10.44 -7.80 -8.55
C GLY A 165 9.87 -9.00 -9.30
N GLY A 166 8.61 -9.36 -9.02
CA GLY A 166 7.91 -10.45 -9.66
C GLY A 166 7.48 -10.14 -11.08
N LEU A 167 7.10 -11.17 -11.81
CA LEU A 167 6.56 -11.06 -13.17
C LEU A 167 5.03 -11.08 -13.19
N ASN A 168 4.41 -11.34 -12.04
CA ASN A 168 2.97 -11.32 -11.86
C ASN A 168 2.52 -9.97 -11.32
N TYR A 169 1.37 -9.50 -11.79
CA TYR A 169 0.84 -8.17 -11.47
C TYR A 169 -0.55 -8.26 -10.86
N VAL A 170 -0.81 -7.41 -9.88
CA VAL A 170 -2.11 -7.29 -9.22
C VAL A 170 -3.14 -6.71 -10.19
N LYS A 171 -4.37 -7.22 -10.14
CA LYS A 171 -5.47 -6.69 -10.96
C LYS A 171 -6.12 -5.48 -10.30
N ARG A 172 -6.74 -4.65 -11.12
CA ARG A 172 -7.58 -3.54 -10.63
C ARG A 172 -8.71 -4.07 -9.75
N GLY A 173 -8.92 -3.47 -8.60
CA GLY A 173 -9.93 -3.90 -7.63
C GLY A 173 -9.50 -5.04 -6.72
N GLU A 174 -8.31 -5.58 -6.90
CA GLU A 174 -7.79 -6.66 -6.09
C GLU A 174 -7.15 -6.11 -4.79
N ARG A 175 -7.05 -6.97 -3.78
CA ARG A 175 -6.43 -6.62 -2.51
C ARG A 175 -4.92 -6.90 -2.55
N ILE A 176 -4.12 -5.93 -2.12
CA ILE A 176 -2.69 -6.15 -1.89
C ILE A 176 -2.53 -6.98 -0.61
N ALA A 177 -1.93 -8.16 -0.75
CA ALA A 177 -1.82 -9.12 0.35
C ALA A 177 -0.70 -8.77 1.33
N ASN A 178 0.44 -8.28 0.82
CA ASN A 178 1.61 -7.99 1.63
C ASN A 178 1.51 -6.59 2.24
N THR A 179 1.36 -6.52 3.54
CA THR A 179 1.17 -5.25 4.26
C THR A 179 2.12 -5.14 5.44
N GLN A 180 2.47 -3.91 5.76
CA GLN A 180 3.21 -3.57 6.97
C GLN A 180 2.51 -2.41 7.67
N GLY A 181 2.03 -2.64 8.88
CA GLY A 181 1.40 -1.63 9.72
C GLY A 181 2.36 -0.54 10.16
N THR A 182 1.85 0.44 10.88
CA THR A 182 2.66 1.51 11.44
C THR A 182 3.56 0.98 12.54
N MET A 183 4.80 1.46 12.57
CA MET A 183 5.68 1.32 13.72
C MET A 183 5.68 2.65 14.47
N ASP A 184 5.29 2.62 15.73
CA ASP A 184 5.35 3.80 16.59
C ASP A 184 6.74 3.90 17.22
N LEU A 185 7.25 5.13 17.31
CA LEU A 185 8.61 5.38 17.82
C LEU A 185 8.74 4.94 19.29
N GLU A 186 7.66 5.08 20.06
CA GLU A 186 7.56 4.66 21.45
C GLU A 186 7.78 3.15 21.59
N ASP A 187 7.21 2.35 20.70
CA ASP A 187 7.40 0.90 20.69
C ASP A 187 8.84 0.50 20.39
N LEU A 188 9.48 1.22 19.46
CA LEU A 188 10.89 1.00 19.13
C LEU A 188 11.81 1.35 20.31
N ILE A 189 11.57 2.49 20.97
CA ILE A 189 12.31 2.93 22.15
C ILE A 189 12.11 1.92 23.28
N SER A 190 10.87 1.50 23.53
CA SER A 190 10.54 0.50 24.55
C SER A 190 11.25 -0.83 24.31
N LYS A 191 11.23 -1.33 23.07
CA LYS A 191 11.96 -2.55 22.69
C LYS A 191 13.47 -2.40 22.83
N PHE A 192 14.02 -1.22 22.55
CA PHE A 192 15.46 -0.97 22.69
C PHE A 192 15.87 -0.94 24.17
N ILE A 193 15.07 -0.28 25.01
CA ILE A 193 15.35 -0.20 26.45
C ILE A 193 15.19 -1.57 27.12
N THR A 194 14.11 -2.31 26.81
CA THR A 194 13.86 -3.63 27.40
C THR A 194 14.72 -4.72 26.77
N GLY A 195 15.01 -4.66 25.47
CA GLY A 195 15.87 -5.62 24.78
C GLY A 195 17.36 -5.44 25.07
N GLY A 196 17.80 -4.24 25.44
CA GLY A 196 19.17 -3.97 25.89
C GLY A 196 19.46 -4.48 27.32
N ALA A 197 18.45 -4.57 28.17
CA ALA A 197 18.60 -5.08 29.55
C ALA A 197 18.70 -6.60 29.65
N GLY A 198 18.26 -7.35 28.60
CA GLY A 198 18.29 -8.82 28.60
C GLY A 198 19.60 -9.47 28.16
N LYS A 199 20.54 -8.73 27.58
CA LYS A 199 21.81 -9.29 27.11
C LYS A 199 23.01 -9.12 28.04
N SER A 200 22.86 -8.40 29.15
CA SER A 200 23.94 -8.21 30.11
C SER A 200 23.88 -9.15 31.34
N SER A 201 22.82 -9.99 31.46
CA SER A 201 22.67 -10.88 32.63
C SER A 201 22.98 -12.36 32.35
N GLU A 202 23.18 -12.77 31.12
CA GLU A 202 23.49 -14.18 30.78
C GLU A 202 24.96 -14.50 30.52
N LYS A 203 25.86 -13.52 30.65
CA LYS A 203 27.29 -13.74 30.40
C LYS A 203 28.15 -13.82 31.65
N SER A 204 27.55 -13.92 32.86
CA SER A 204 28.30 -14.00 34.12
C SER A 204 28.03 -15.27 34.96
N ALA A 205 27.30 -16.25 34.44
CA ALA A 205 26.93 -17.45 35.21
C ALA A 205 27.46 -18.76 34.66
N ASN A 206 28.40 -18.78 33.73
CA ASN A 206 28.92 -20.04 33.18
C ASN A 206 30.46 -20.06 33.02
N GLU A 207 31.15 -19.52 34.02
CA GLU A 207 32.60 -19.68 34.09
C GLU A 207 33.01 -19.90 35.55
N GLN A 208 32.71 -21.09 36.09
CA GLN A 208 33.35 -21.72 37.22
C GLN A 208 32.75 -23.12 37.40
N THR A 209 33.34 -24.14 36.86
CA THR A 209 33.73 -25.40 37.54
C THR A 209 34.10 -26.44 36.50
N SER A 210 35.35 -26.41 36.09
CA SER A 210 36.04 -27.58 35.60
C SER A 210 37.36 -27.67 36.36
N THR A 211 37.33 -28.29 37.51
CA THR A 211 38.50 -28.85 38.16
C THR A 211 38.33 -30.35 38.13
N GLU A 212 39.15 -30.93 37.27
CA GLU A 212 39.59 -32.31 37.30
C GLU A 212 40.15 -32.70 38.69
N PRO A 213 40.06 -33.94 39.08
CA PRO A 213 41.30 -34.62 39.36
C PRO A 213 41.43 -35.97 38.59
N ALA A 214 42.58 -36.08 37.98
CA ALA A 214 43.21 -37.34 37.68
C ALA A 214 43.53 -38.10 38.97
N ASP A 215 43.39 -39.41 38.95
CA ASP A 215 44.37 -40.39 39.45
C ASP A 215 43.80 -41.79 39.19
N ALA A 216 44.47 -42.52 38.44
CA ALA A 216 45.49 -43.53 38.66
C ALA A 216 45.01 -44.78 39.43
N SER A 217 45.36 -45.84 38.84
CA SER A 217 45.78 -47.17 39.26
C SER A 217 44.88 -48.30 38.73
N PHE A 218 45.32 -49.08 37.80
CA PHE A 218 46.35 -50.10 37.76
C PHE A 218 45.99 -51.40 38.56
N VAL A 219 46.09 -52.53 37.88
CA VAL A 219 46.21 -53.95 38.36
C VAL A 219 44.84 -54.68 38.45
N GLU A 220 44.54 -55.72 37.79
CA GLU A 220 45.19 -57.02 37.37
C GLU A 220 44.36 -57.66 36.25
#